data_0aeffa5e2b45bf14f9ad99b5954b6028
#
_entry.id   0aeffa5e2b45bf14f9ad99b5954b6028
#
_cell.length_a   1.000
_cell.length_b   1.000
_cell.length_c   1.000
_cell.angle_alpha   90.00
_cell.angle_beta   90.00
_cell.angle_gamma   90.00
#
_symmetry.space_group_name_H-M   'P 1'
#
loop_
_entity.id
_entity.type
_entity.pdbx_description
1 polymer ?
#
loop_
_entity_poly.entity_id
_entity_poly.type
_entity_poly.pdbx_seq_one_letter_code
_entity_poly.pdbx_strand_id
1 'polypeptide(L)'
;MDINTRSRPSLFGDIAHGLGFWTDRSAVHEAAAQGRSLDLQRLIQGGAAVNIVAVDSITPLHEACIHGQTQCVRLLLVAGAQVEARNIDGSTPLCDACAAGSLDCVRLLLRYGAMVNPPLFTFSPLHEACMGGNADCVQLMIDEGARLEAHDCHFGTPLHVACARQLYDCAKVLLNAGANVNAAKLHETALHHAAKVKHVDMIDLIVEFGGNLYATDNRGKKPIHYTSKGSPAHLCLEFYENTPLSLQQISRLALRRTFGTETLNVVSKLDLPKCIRGFLSYTPPPVFYIHHL
;
A
#
# COMPACT_ATOMS: atom_id res chain seq x y z
N MET A 1 -15.95 -22.16 -7.32
CA MET A 1 -14.71 -22.59 -6.61
C MET A 1 -14.19 -21.34 -5.94
N ASP A 2 -14.41 -21.31 -4.65
CA ASP A 2 -14.08 -20.19 -3.80
C ASP A 2 -12.61 -19.88 -3.92
N ILE A 3 -12.32 -18.64 -4.34
CA ILE A 3 -11.02 -18.06 -4.10
C ILE A 3 -10.99 -17.85 -2.59
N ASN A 4 -10.55 -18.92 -1.94
CA ASN A 4 -10.17 -18.89 -0.56
C ASN A 4 -9.26 -17.66 -0.41
N THR A 5 -9.80 -16.64 0.23
CA THR A 5 -9.04 -15.62 0.94
C THR A 5 -8.19 -16.37 1.96
N ARG A 6 -7.12 -17.02 1.49
CA ARG A 6 -5.98 -17.21 2.34
C ARG A 6 -5.46 -15.80 2.59
N SER A 7 -6.11 -15.12 3.58
CA SER A 7 -5.34 -14.28 4.45
C SER A 7 -4.03 -15.05 4.62
N ARG A 8 -2.90 -14.50 4.17
CA ARG A 8 -1.66 -14.85 4.84
C ARG A 8 -2.06 -14.84 6.30
N PRO A 9 -1.94 -15.93 7.04
CA PRO A 9 -1.97 -15.78 8.45
C PRO A 9 -1.00 -14.65 8.69
N SER A 10 -1.43 -13.60 9.38
CA SER A 10 -0.50 -12.67 9.96
C SER A 10 0.42 -13.62 10.72
N LEU A 11 1.64 -13.82 10.22
CA LEU A 11 2.65 -14.65 10.87
C LEU A 11 2.86 -14.20 12.32
N PHE A 12 2.12 -13.19 12.74
CA PHE A 12 2.26 -12.47 14.00
C PHE A 12 0.99 -12.40 14.86
N GLY A 13 -0.15 -12.98 14.44
CA GLY A 13 -1.44 -12.85 15.13
C GLY A 13 -1.76 -13.90 16.19
N ASP A 14 -1.25 -15.13 16.12
CA ASP A 14 -1.76 -16.25 16.94
C ASP A 14 -0.70 -17.19 17.55
N ILE A 15 0.52 -16.72 17.84
CA ILE A 15 1.52 -17.55 18.53
C ILE A 15 1.85 -16.97 19.91
N ALA A 16 0.83 -16.84 20.73
CA ALA A 16 1.05 -16.49 22.14
C ALA A 16 1.09 -17.68 23.11
N HIS A 17 0.76 -18.91 22.70
CA HIS A 17 0.84 -20.08 23.60
C HIS A 17 1.12 -21.36 22.85
N GLY A 18 2.41 -21.80 22.84
CA GLY A 18 2.77 -23.13 22.34
C GLY A 18 4.26 -23.37 22.37
N LEU A 19 4.72 -23.99 23.40
CA LEU A 19 6.04 -24.57 23.69
C LEU A 19 6.86 -25.01 22.46
N GLY A 20 8.07 -24.43 22.33
CA GLY A 20 9.25 -25.16 21.91
C GLY A 20 9.56 -25.19 20.43
N PHE A 21 10.03 -24.07 19.83
CA PHE A 21 10.95 -24.04 18.68
C PHE A 21 11.49 -22.59 18.42
N TRP A 22 11.50 -21.74 19.43
CA TRP A 22 11.93 -20.34 19.33
C TRP A 22 13.31 -20.10 19.92
N THR A 23 14.21 -21.08 19.85
CA THR A 23 15.46 -21.04 20.60
C THR A 23 16.62 -20.32 19.95
N ASP A 24 16.43 -19.68 18.76
CA ASP A 24 17.53 -19.00 18.08
C ASP A 24 17.39 -17.46 18.00
N ARG A 25 16.44 -16.87 18.69
CA ARG A 25 16.41 -15.41 18.85
C ARG A 25 17.36 -14.97 19.95
N SER A 26 18.38 -14.20 19.60
CA SER A 26 19.30 -13.63 20.58
C SER A 26 18.61 -12.55 21.42
N ALA A 27 19.21 -12.23 22.59
CA ALA A 27 18.76 -11.14 23.45
C ALA A 27 18.63 -9.79 22.69
N VAL A 28 19.42 -9.60 21.62
CA VAL A 28 19.36 -8.40 20.76
C VAL A 28 18.06 -8.37 19.95
N HIS A 29 17.63 -9.52 19.39
CA HIS A 29 16.34 -9.62 18.68
C HIS A 29 15.17 -9.35 19.63
N GLU A 30 15.18 -9.96 20.81
CA GLU A 30 14.11 -9.76 21.79
C GLU A 30 14.02 -8.32 22.28
N ALA A 31 15.17 -7.69 22.59
CA ALA A 31 15.21 -6.30 23.01
C ALA A 31 14.70 -5.37 21.90
N ALA A 32 15.04 -5.68 20.63
CA ALA A 32 14.60 -4.93 19.47
C ALA A 32 13.09 -5.07 19.23
N ALA A 33 12.56 -6.30 19.27
CA ALA A 33 11.13 -6.58 19.09
C ALA A 33 10.25 -5.94 20.18
N GLN A 34 10.70 -6.02 21.43
CA GLN A 34 9.96 -5.52 22.59
C GLN A 34 10.16 -4.02 22.84
N GLY A 35 10.94 -3.31 22.03
CA GLY A 35 11.20 -1.88 22.20
C GLY A 35 12.03 -1.54 23.44
N ARG A 36 12.75 -2.51 24.02
CA ARG A 36 13.59 -2.31 25.22
C ARG A 36 14.89 -1.59 24.84
N SER A 37 14.76 -0.32 24.50
CA SER A 37 15.87 0.49 23.94
C SER A 37 17.09 0.59 24.87
N LEU A 38 16.87 0.69 26.19
CA LEU A 38 17.97 0.73 27.18
C LEU A 38 18.73 -0.59 27.25
N ASP A 39 18.03 -1.72 27.22
CA ASP A 39 18.67 -3.04 27.23
C ASP A 39 19.40 -3.29 25.92
N LEU A 40 18.76 -2.92 24.80
CA LEU A 40 19.41 -2.97 23.48
C LEU A 40 20.70 -2.15 23.45
N GLN A 41 20.66 -0.93 24.00
CA GLN A 41 21.87 -0.07 24.09
C GLN A 41 22.96 -0.72 24.93
N ARG A 42 22.64 -1.30 26.08
CA ARG A 42 23.61 -2.02 26.93
C ARG A 42 24.22 -3.21 26.21
N LEU A 43 23.39 -4.01 25.52
CA LEU A 43 23.87 -5.15 24.72
C LEU A 43 24.84 -4.71 23.62
N ILE A 44 24.51 -3.65 22.88
CA ILE A 44 25.37 -3.09 21.83
C ILE A 44 26.70 -2.58 22.43
N GLN A 45 26.63 -1.83 23.54
CA GLN A 45 27.85 -1.33 24.24
C GLN A 45 28.69 -2.49 24.80
N GLY A 46 28.07 -3.60 25.18
CA GLY A 46 28.74 -4.85 25.59
C GLY A 46 29.35 -5.65 24.44
N GLY A 47 29.26 -5.15 23.19
CA GLY A 47 29.86 -5.81 22.01
C GLY A 47 28.96 -6.84 21.36
N ALA A 48 27.65 -6.85 21.64
CA ALA A 48 26.71 -7.77 20.97
C ALA A 48 26.63 -7.46 19.46
N ALA A 49 26.64 -8.52 18.64
CA ALA A 49 26.55 -8.38 17.19
C ALA A 49 25.15 -7.88 16.77
N VAL A 50 25.10 -6.72 16.07
CA VAL A 50 23.85 -6.09 15.61
C VAL A 50 23.28 -6.71 14.33
N ASN A 51 24.11 -7.43 13.57
CA ASN A 51 23.74 -8.09 12.32
C ASN A 51 23.59 -9.63 12.46
N ILE A 52 23.36 -10.10 13.67
CA ILE A 52 23.07 -11.50 13.91
C ILE A 52 21.74 -11.86 13.24
N VAL A 53 21.66 -13.05 12.64
CA VAL A 53 20.46 -13.53 11.97
C VAL A 53 19.82 -14.67 12.74
N ALA A 54 18.50 -14.68 12.82
CA ALA A 54 17.70 -15.80 13.30
C ALA A 54 17.45 -16.82 12.16
N VAL A 55 16.75 -17.90 12.44
CA VAL A 55 16.49 -19.02 11.50
C VAL A 55 15.93 -18.52 10.16
N ASP A 56 15.02 -17.56 10.18
CA ASP A 56 14.37 -17.02 8.98
C ASP A 56 15.17 -15.87 8.33
N SER A 57 16.47 -15.77 8.62
CA SER A 57 17.33 -14.66 8.21
C SER A 57 16.83 -13.30 8.72
N ILE A 58 16.02 -13.29 9.76
CA ILE A 58 15.54 -12.09 10.44
C ILE A 58 16.68 -11.50 11.27
N THR A 59 16.96 -10.21 11.08
CA THR A 59 17.92 -9.45 11.90
C THR A 59 17.19 -8.69 13.00
N PRO A 60 17.90 -8.22 14.05
CA PRO A 60 17.30 -7.32 15.05
C PRO A 60 16.66 -6.07 14.44
N LEU A 61 17.16 -5.58 13.29
CA LEU A 61 16.59 -4.44 12.59
C LEU A 61 15.23 -4.78 11.98
N HIS A 62 15.06 -5.97 11.39
CA HIS A 62 13.74 -6.45 10.93
C HIS A 62 12.74 -6.50 12.10
N GLU A 63 13.14 -7.10 13.23
CA GLU A 63 12.28 -7.18 14.43
C GLU A 63 11.83 -5.81 14.92
N ALA A 64 12.76 -4.86 15.02
CA ALA A 64 12.43 -3.48 15.42
C ALA A 64 11.47 -2.81 14.42
N CYS A 65 11.61 -3.08 13.12
CA CYS A 65 10.75 -2.53 12.07
C CYS A 65 9.36 -3.16 12.07
N ILE A 66 9.26 -4.49 12.18
CA ILE A 66 7.98 -5.23 12.27
C ILE A 66 7.12 -4.70 13.42
N HIS A 67 7.75 -4.39 14.55
CA HIS A 67 7.06 -3.91 15.74
C HIS A 67 7.01 -2.37 15.85
N GLY A 68 7.50 -1.63 14.85
CA GLY A 68 7.49 -0.16 14.82
C GLY A 68 8.33 0.51 15.93
N GLN A 69 9.37 -0.16 16.42
CA GLN A 69 10.17 0.29 17.55
C GLN A 69 11.22 1.32 17.13
N THR A 70 10.81 2.54 16.88
CA THR A 70 11.61 3.63 16.29
C THR A 70 12.94 3.88 17.00
N GLN A 71 12.98 3.82 18.34
CA GLN A 71 14.22 4.04 19.10
C GLN A 71 15.20 2.88 18.93
N CYS A 72 14.70 1.64 18.88
CA CYS A 72 15.52 0.46 18.61
C CYS A 72 16.07 0.49 17.18
N VAL A 73 15.23 0.86 16.19
CA VAL A 73 15.66 1.08 14.81
C VAL A 73 16.81 2.07 14.76
N ARG A 74 16.68 3.23 15.44
CA ARG A 74 17.73 4.26 15.51
C ARG A 74 19.03 3.71 16.11
N LEU A 75 18.96 3.01 17.24
CA LEU A 75 20.14 2.47 17.92
C LEU A 75 20.86 1.44 17.05
N LEU A 76 20.11 0.55 16.40
CA LEU A 76 20.68 -0.47 15.51
C LEU A 76 21.35 0.15 14.28
N LEU A 77 20.71 1.14 13.65
CA LEU A 77 21.28 1.84 12.49
C LEU A 77 22.57 2.61 12.85
N VAL A 78 22.58 3.30 14.00
CA VAL A 78 23.79 3.97 14.51
C VAL A 78 24.92 2.96 14.79
N ALA A 79 24.58 1.77 15.26
CA ALA A 79 25.52 0.69 15.55
C ALA A 79 25.97 -0.09 14.29
N GLY A 80 25.56 0.32 13.09
CA GLY A 80 25.98 -0.30 11.83
C GLY A 80 25.16 -1.52 11.41
N ALA A 81 23.86 -1.55 11.76
CA ALA A 81 22.95 -2.57 11.23
C ALA A 81 22.83 -2.46 9.70
N GLN A 82 22.81 -3.61 9.03
CA GLN A 82 22.66 -3.70 7.58
C GLN A 82 21.24 -3.30 7.16
N VAL A 83 21.13 -2.15 6.51
CA VAL A 83 19.83 -1.56 6.09
C VAL A 83 19.13 -2.41 5.05
N GLU A 84 19.89 -3.07 4.16
CA GLU A 84 19.40 -3.92 3.06
C GLU A 84 19.47 -5.42 3.39
N ALA A 85 19.52 -5.79 4.67
CA ALA A 85 19.43 -7.19 5.06
C ALA A 85 18.11 -7.78 4.52
N ARG A 86 18.16 -9.03 4.05
CA ARG A 86 16.99 -9.72 3.50
C ARG A 86 16.66 -10.94 4.34
N ASN A 87 15.40 -11.07 4.68
CA ASN A 87 14.92 -12.31 5.30
C ASN A 87 14.68 -13.41 4.25
N ILE A 88 14.23 -14.58 4.67
CA ILE A 88 13.98 -15.73 3.81
C ILE A 88 12.96 -15.42 2.67
N ASP A 89 12.02 -14.51 2.91
CA ASP A 89 11.02 -14.08 1.94
C ASP A 89 11.56 -12.99 1.00
N GLY A 90 12.81 -12.55 1.21
CA GLY A 90 13.43 -11.44 0.48
C GLY A 90 12.99 -10.06 0.95
N SER A 91 12.21 -9.97 2.06
CA SER A 91 11.80 -8.70 2.66
C SER A 91 12.99 -7.97 3.27
N THR A 92 13.00 -6.65 3.13
CA THR A 92 13.98 -5.76 3.77
C THR A 92 13.36 -5.10 5.01
N PRO A 93 14.17 -4.55 5.94
CA PRO A 93 13.63 -3.77 7.05
C PRO A 93 12.70 -2.63 6.63
N LEU A 94 12.92 -2.04 5.43
CA LEU A 94 12.02 -1.04 4.88
C LEU A 94 10.64 -1.63 4.53
N CYS A 95 10.60 -2.81 3.93
CA CYS A 95 9.34 -3.52 3.66
C CYS A 95 8.57 -3.78 4.95
N ASP A 96 9.27 -4.25 5.98
CA ASP A 96 8.66 -4.55 7.28
C ASP A 96 8.13 -3.29 7.99
N ALA A 97 8.88 -2.20 7.95
CA ALA A 97 8.43 -0.90 8.48
C ALA A 97 7.21 -0.35 7.73
N CYS A 98 7.17 -0.55 6.40
CA CYS A 98 6.02 -0.18 5.56
C CYS A 98 4.79 -1.03 5.89
N ALA A 99 4.95 -2.35 6.04
CA ALA A 99 3.89 -3.27 6.43
C ALA A 99 3.33 -2.95 7.83
N ALA A 100 4.21 -2.57 8.77
CA ALA A 100 3.83 -2.13 10.11
C ALA A 100 3.16 -0.74 10.12
N GLY A 101 3.22 0.01 9.03
CA GLY A 101 2.70 1.37 8.95
C GLY A 101 3.47 2.38 9.81
N SER A 102 4.71 2.08 10.20
CA SER A 102 5.52 2.93 11.07
C SER A 102 6.27 4.01 10.29
N LEU A 103 5.63 5.17 10.12
CA LEU A 103 6.16 6.29 9.35
C LEU A 103 7.56 6.73 9.83
N ASP A 104 7.78 6.75 11.14
CA ASP A 104 9.06 7.16 11.71
C ASP A 104 10.18 6.15 11.42
N CYS A 105 9.88 4.85 11.46
CA CYS A 105 10.83 3.81 11.07
C CYS A 105 11.16 3.92 9.57
N VAL A 106 10.16 4.10 8.72
CA VAL A 106 10.33 4.31 7.27
C VAL A 106 11.25 5.50 7.01
N ARG A 107 10.98 6.65 7.63
CA ARG A 107 11.83 7.86 7.50
C ARG A 107 13.27 7.63 7.95
N LEU A 108 13.46 6.90 9.05
CA LEU A 108 14.80 6.58 9.53
C LEU A 108 15.56 5.70 8.54
N LEU A 109 14.95 4.62 8.08
CA LEU A 109 15.56 3.70 7.12
C LEU A 109 15.95 4.42 5.82
N LEU A 110 15.05 5.26 5.26
CA LEU A 110 15.33 6.05 4.07
C LEU A 110 16.52 7.01 4.28
N ARG A 111 16.61 7.66 5.44
CA ARG A 111 17.77 8.52 5.79
C ARG A 111 19.09 7.74 5.88
N TYR A 112 19.03 6.47 6.22
CA TYR A 112 20.21 5.59 6.26
C TYR A 112 20.44 4.84 4.95
N GLY A 113 19.78 5.26 3.86
CA GLY A 113 20.02 4.79 2.50
C GLY A 113 19.27 3.52 2.11
N ALA A 114 18.14 3.21 2.77
CA ALA A 114 17.29 2.11 2.33
C ALA A 114 16.78 2.36 0.92
N MET A 115 16.85 1.33 0.07
CA MET A 115 16.39 1.40 -1.32
C MET A 115 14.86 1.38 -1.40
N VAL A 116 14.30 2.45 -1.98
CA VAL A 116 12.86 2.58 -2.22
C VAL A 116 12.35 1.52 -3.20
N ASN A 117 13.17 1.18 -4.19
CA ASN A 117 12.87 0.20 -5.24
C ASN A 117 13.96 -0.87 -5.26
N PRO A 118 14.02 -1.78 -4.28
CA PRO A 118 15.03 -2.82 -4.24
C PRO A 118 14.94 -3.71 -5.48
N PRO A 119 16.09 -4.13 -6.05
CA PRO A 119 16.09 -5.01 -7.21
C PRO A 119 15.50 -6.36 -6.83
N LEU A 120 14.52 -6.78 -7.61
CA LEU A 120 13.88 -8.10 -7.62
C LEU A 120 13.44 -8.63 -6.25
N PHE A 121 12.19 -8.78 -6.06
CA PHE A 121 11.56 -9.89 -5.35
C PHE A 121 10.12 -9.53 -5.03
N THR A 122 9.34 -10.46 -4.70
CA THR A 122 7.90 -10.60 -4.59
C THR A 122 7.11 -9.34 -4.23
N PHE A 123 7.57 -8.52 -3.28
CA PHE A 123 6.84 -7.31 -2.86
C PHE A 123 7.76 -6.10 -2.79
N SER A 124 7.38 -5.01 -3.42
CA SER A 124 8.09 -3.75 -3.19
C SER A 124 7.65 -3.11 -1.85
N PRO A 125 8.48 -2.24 -1.24
CA PRO A 125 8.07 -1.49 -0.06
C PRO A 125 6.73 -0.76 -0.23
N LEU A 126 6.39 -0.30 -1.45
CA LEU A 126 5.10 0.33 -1.74
C LEU A 126 3.93 -0.65 -1.67
N HIS A 127 4.10 -1.92 -2.10
CA HIS A 127 3.09 -2.95 -1.90
C HIS A 127 2.85 -3.20 -0.40
N GLU A 128 3.93 -3.30 0.38
CA GLU A 128 3.85 -3.51 1.83
C GLU A 128 3.18 -2.32 2.53
N ALA A 129 3.49 -1.07 2.14
CA ALA A 129 2.81 0.11 2.65
C ALA A 129 1.29 0.08 2.35
N CYS A 130 0.92 -0.35 1.13
CA CYS A 130 -0.49 -0.56 0.78
C CYS A 130 -1.10 -1.71 1.59
N MET A 131 -0.38 -2.82 1.82
CA MET A 131 -0.88 -3.91 2.65
C MET A 131 -1.08 -3.51 4.10
N GLY A 132 -0.21 -2.67 4.65
CA GLY A 132 -0.32 -2.09 5.98
C GLY A 132 -1.44 -1.06 6.14
N GLY A 133 -1.95 -0.53 5.03
CA GLY A 133 -3.11 0.38 5.02
C GLY A 133 -2.81 1.81 5.51
N ASN A 134 -1.55 2.17 5.68
CA ASN A 134 -1.17 3.51 6.12
C ASN A 134 -0.92 4.44 4.92
N ALA A 135 -1.86 5.34 4.66
CA ALA A 135 -1.81 6.26 3.52
C ALA A 135 -0.61 7.23 3.58
N ASP A 136 -0.17 7.61 4.79
CA ASP A 136 0.99 8.49 4.96
C ASP A 136 2.29 7.77 4.59
N CYS A 137 2.41 6.47 4.90
CA CYS A 137 3.53 5.66 4.45
C CYS A 137 3.52 5.49 2.92
N VAL A 138 2.34 5.27 2.33
CA VAL A 138 2.17 5.19 0.87
C VAL A 138 2.61 6.52 0.23
N GLN A 139 2.15 7.66 0.75
CA GLN A 139 2.55 8.98 0.25
C GLN A 139 4.06 9.20 0.36
N LEU A 140 4.65 8.89 1.53
CA LEU A 140 6.09 9.03 1.72
C LEU A 140 6.88 8.18 0.73
N MET A 141 6.48 6.92 0.51
CA MET A 141 7.15 6.05 -0.47
C MET A 141 7.05 6.62 -1.91
N ILE A 142 5.93 7.23 -2.25
CA ILE A 142 5.73 7.88 -3.54
C ILE A 142 6.63 9.12 -3.67
N ASP A 143 6.70 9.96 -2.64
CA ASP A 143 7.53 11.15 -2.60
C ASP A 143 9.03 10.82 -2.75
N GLU A 144 9.45 9.67 -2.25
CA GLU A 144 10.81 9.13 -2.38
C GLU A 144 11.03 8.34 -3.69
N GLY A 145 10.07 8.37 -4.62
CA GLY A 145 10.21 7.82 -5.96
C GLY A 145 9.91 6.32 -6.09
N ALA A 146 9.01 5.79 -5.28
CA ALA A 146 8.55 4.41 -5.44
C ALA A 146 7.83 4.22 -6.78
N ARG A 147 8.07 3.08 -7.43
CA ARG A 147 7.43 2.71 -8.70
C ARG A 147 5.97 2.36 -8.49
N LEU A 148 5.05 3.21 -8.99
CA LEU A 148 3.60 3.00 -8.87
C LEU A 148 3.12 1.73 -9.58
N GLU A 149 3.78 1.37 -10.66
CA GLU A 149 3.45 0.20 -11.49
C GLU A 149 4.38 -1.00 -11.20
N ALA A 150 4.97 -1.06 -10.01
CA ALA A 150 5.69 -2.27 -9.60
C ALA A 150 4.71 -3.45 -9.63
N HIS A 151 5.07 -4.52 -10.32
CA HIS A 151 4.24 -5.71 -10.44
C HIS A 151 4.72 -6.81 -9.51
N ASP A 152 3.83 -7.29 -8.69
CA ASP A 152 3.97 -8.53 -7.94
C ASP A 152 3.23 -9.68 -8.63
N CYS A 153 3.80 -10.88 -8.56
CA CYS A 153 3.21 -12.07 -9.19
C CYS A 153 1.88 -12.50 -8.53
N HIS A 154 1.65 -12.16 -7.26
CA HIS A 154 0.46 -12.57 -6.51
C HIS A 154 -0.64 -11.50 -6.52
N PHE A 155 -0.29 -10.22 -6.39
CA PHE A 155 -1.27 -9.14 -6.20
C PHE A 155 -1.36 -8.13 -7.35
N GLY A 156 -0.41 -8.13 -8.28
CA GLY A 156 -0.34 -7.13 -9.35
C GLY A 156 0.32 -5.83 -8.89
N THR A 157 -0.28 -4.67 -9.17
CA THR A 157 0.25 -3.36 -8.73
C THR A 157 -0.20 -3.01 -7.32
N PRO A 158 0.45 -2.02 -6.64
CA PRO A 158 -0.01 -1.50 -5.35
C PRO A 158 -1.49 -1.10 -5.34
N LEU A 159 -2.01 -0.56 -6.45
CA LEU A 159 -3.43 -0.21 -6.59
C LEU A 159 -4.35 -1.45 -6.51
N HIS A 160 -3.95 -2.58 -7.10
CA HIS A 160 -4.71 -3.83 -6.96
C HIS A 160 -4.79 -4.28 -5.50
N VAL A 161 -3.67 -4.16 -4.75
CA VAL A 161 -3.63 -4.47 -3.32
C VAL A 161 -4.59 -3.57 -2.54
N ALA A 162 -4.51 -2.25 -2.75
CA ALA A 162 -5.36 -1.29 -2.06
C ALA A 162 -6.86 -1.57 -2.31
N CYS A 163 -7.23 -1.89 -3.56
CA CYS A 163 -8.61 -2.22 -3.92
C CYS A 163 -9.07 -3.55 -3.34
N ALA A 164 -8.24 -4.59 -3.41
CA ALA A 164 -8.58 -5.91 -2.87
C ALA A 164 -8.76 -5.89 -1.34
N ARG A 165 -8.04 -5.01 -0.65
CA ARG A 165 -8.11 -4.83 0.80
C ARG A 165 -9.04 -3.71 1.27
N GLN A 166 -9.74 -3.05 0.36
CA GLN A 166 -10.69 -1.96 0.66
C GLN A 166 -10.03 -0.74 1.32
N LEU A 167 -8.77 -0.48 1.01
CA LEU A 167 -7.98 0.61 1.58
C LEU A 167 -8.16 1.88 0.73
N TYR A 168 -9.29 2.55 0.94
CA TYR A 168 -9.73 3.70 0.14
C TYR A 168 -8.69 4.83 0.10
N ASP A 169 -8.14 5.22 1.25
CA ASP A 169 -7.18 6.33 1.33
C ASP A 169 -5.87 6.00 0.60
N CYS A 170 -5.39 4.75 0.71
CA CYS A 170 -4.21 4.30 -0.04
C CYS A 170 -4.47 4.31 -1.55
N ALA A 171 -5.63 3.82 -2.00
CA ALA A 171 -6.02 3.84 -3.41
C ALA A 171 -6.10 5.29 -3.94
N LYS A 172 -6.68 6.20 -3.16
CA LYS A 172 -6.79 7.62 -3.50
C LYS A 172 -5.41 8.28 -3.62
N VAL A 173 -4.48 7.99 -2.72
CA VAL A 173 -3.10 8.49 -2.78
C VAL A 173 -2.41 7.99 -4.04
N LEU A 174 -2.47 6.69 -4.33
CA LEU A 174 -1.87 6.09 -5.53
C LEU A 174 -2.45 6.70 -6.82
N LEU A 175 -3.77 6.83 -6.90
CA LEU A 175 -4.43 7.39 -8.08
C LEU A 175 -4.09 8.87 -8.26
N ASN A 176 -3.99 9.63 -7.17
CA ASN A 176 -3.56 11.04 -7.23
C ASN A 176 -2.12 11.18 -7.69
N ALA A 177 -1.26 10.25 -7.32
CA ALA A 177 0.12 10.18 -7.77
C ALA A 177 0.25 9.74 -9.24
N GLY A 178 -0.84 9.34 -9.89
CA GLY A 178 -0.85 8.97 -11.31
C GLY A 178 -0.72 7.47 -11.59
N ALA A 179 -0.99 6.61 -10.61
CA ALA A 179 -1.05 5.17 -10.85
C ALA A 179 -2.03 4.84 -12.00
N ASN A 180 -1.64 3.89 -12.85
CA ASN A 180 -2.48 3.46 -13.96
C ASN A 180 -3.71 2.71 -13.45
N VAL A 181 -4.85 3.38 -13.46
CA VAL A 181 -6.14 2.85 -13.00
C VAL A 181 -6.58 1.59 -13.76
N ASN A 182 -6.10 1.41 -14.99
CA ASN A 182 -6.43 0.29 -15.87
C ASN A 182 -5.28 -0.72 -16.00
N ALA A 183 -4.27 -0.65 -15.13
CA ALA A 183 -3.29 -1.71 -15.03
C ALA A 183 -4.01 -3.05 -14.81
N ALA A 184 -3.57 -4.09 -15.50
CA ALA A 184 -4.21 -5.40 -15.44
C ALA A 184 -3.23 -6.45 -14.92
N LYS A 185 -3.71 -7.29 -14.02
CA LYS A 185 -3.07 -8.52 -13.61
C LYS A 185 -3.91 -9.70 -14.05
N LEU A 186 -3.38 -10.59 -14.90
CA LEU A 186 -4.15 -11.70 -15.47
C LEU A 186 -5.50 -11.24 -16.03
N HIS A 187 -5.49 -10.09 -16.72
CA HIS A 187 -6.66 -9.37 -17.26
C HIS A 187 -7.62 -8.76 -16.21
N GLU A 188 -7.41 -8.95 -14.91
CA GLU A 188 -8.18 -8.27 -13.88
C GLU A 188 -7.60 -6.88 -13.62
N THR A 189 -8.47 -5.87 -13.60
CA THR A 189 -8.14 -4.49 -13.25
C THR A 189 -8.47 -4.21 -11.78
N ALA A 190 -8.00 -3.09 -11.25
CA ALA A 190 -8.37 -2.61 -9.91
C ALA A 190 -9.90 -2.57 -9.71
N LEU A 191 -10.66 -2.21 -10.77
CA LEU A 191 -12.13 -2.18 -10.72
C LEU A 191 -12.75 -3.57 -10.52
N HIS A 192 -12.16 -4.62 -11.09
CA HIS A 192 -12.59 -6.00 -10.82
C HIS A 192 -12.45 -6.35 -9.33
N HIS A 193 -11.32 -5.96 -8.72
CA HIS A 193 -11.09 -6.19 -7.29
C HIS A 193 -12.08 -5.41 -6.42
N ALA A 194 -12.32 -4.13 -6.71
CA ALA A 194 -13.31 -3.32 -6.00
C ALA A 194 -14.73 -3.89 -6.11
N ALA A 195 -15.11 -4.40 -7.30
CA ALA A 195 -16.41 -5.06 -7.53
C ALA A 195 -16.53 -6.38 -6.74
N LYS A 196 -15.47 -7.20 -6.69
CA LYS A 196 -15.44 -8.45 -5.91
C LYS A 196 -15.65 -8.22 -4.42
N VAL A 197 -15.07 -7.17 -3.87
CA VAL A 197 -15.22 -6.80 -2.45
C VAL A 197 -16.47 -5.95 -2.20
N LYS A 198 -17.19 -5.57 -3.25
CA LYS A 198 -18.48 -4.82 -3.21
C LYS A 198 -18.37 -3.46 -2.51
N HIS A 199 -17.22 -2.81 -2.59
CA HIS A 199 -16.98 -1.51 -1.95
C HIS A 199 -17.39 -0.37 -2.89
N VAL A 200 -18.54 0.25 -2.63
CA VAL A 200 -19.15 1.27 -3.53
C VAL A 200 -18.24 2.47 -3.70
N ASP A 201 -17.78 3.08 -2.60
CA ASP A 201 -16.91 4.28 -2.66
C ASP A 201 -15.61 4.02 -3.43
N MET A 202 -15.07 2.79 -3.36
CA MET A 202 -13.90 2.38 -4.13
C MET A 202 -14.22 2.28 -5.63
N ILE A 203 -15.40 1.75 -5.97
CA ILE A 203 -15.89 1.67 -7.36
C ILE A 203 -16.01 3.10 -7.90
N ASP A 204 -16.68 4.00 -7.17
CA ASP A 204 -16.83 5.40 -7.54
C ASP A 204 -15.46 6.07 -7.77
N LEU A 205 -14.54 5.90 -6.82
CA LEU A 205 -13.19 6.43 -6.92
C LEU A 205 -12.49 5.97 -8.20
N ILE A 206 -12.49 4.67 -8.47
CA ILE A 206 -11.79 4.10 -9.63
C ILE A 206 -12.43 4.59 -10.94
N VAL A 207 -13.76 4.63 -11.02
CA VAL A 207 -14.47 5.11 -12.21
C VAL A 207 -14.19 6.59 -12.44
N GLU A 208 -14.19 7.40 -11.40
CA GLU A 208 -13.86 8.83 -11.45
C GLU A 208 -12.42 9.10 -11.95
N PHE A 209 -11.51 8.15 -11.71
CA PHE A 209 -10.15 8.19 -12.25
C PHE A 209 -9.99 7.54 -13.63
N GLY A 210 -11.10 7.14 -14.26
CA GLY A 210 -11.13 6.59 -15.61
C GLY A 210 -10.98 5.07 -15.70
N GLY A 211 -11.38 4.38 -14.66
CA GLY A 211 -11.44 2.91 -14.65
C GLY A 211 -12.36 2.39 -15.75
N ASN A 212 -11.91 1.39 -16.51
CA ASN A 212 -12.66 0.83 -17.61
C ASN A 212 -13.73 -0.16 -17.11
N LEU A 213 -14.99 0.25 -17.18
CA LEU A 213 -16.16 -0.56 -16.83
C LEU A 213 -16.32 -1.80 -17.70
N TYR A 214 -15.84 -1.73 -18.93
CA TYR A 214 -16.01 -2.77 -19.94
C TYR A 214 -14.80 -3.72 -20.04
N ALA A 215 -13.76 -3.52 -19.24
CA ALA A 215 -12.63 -4.43 -19.19
C ALA A 215 -13.11 -5.85 -18.82
N THR A 216 -12.57 -6.84 -19.50
CA THR A 216 -12.91 -8.25 -19.24
C THR A 216 -11.70 -9.00 -18.70
N ASP A 217 -11.95 -9.85 -17.71
CA ASP A 217 -10.94 -10.77 -17.19
C ASP A 217 -10.68 -11.94 -18.16
N ASN A 218 -9.84 -12.87 -17.76
CA ASN A 218 -9.53 -14.08 -18.53
C ASN A 218 -10.73 -15.05 -18.73
N ARG A 219 -11.87 -14.79 -18.04
CA ARG A 219 -13.12 -15.53 -18.17
C ARG A 219 -14.17 -14.76 -18.97
N GLY A 220 -13.79 -13.62 -19.56
CA GLY A 220 -14.68 -12.72 -20.28
C GLY A 220 -15.68 -11.97 -19.38
N LYS A 221 -15.42 -11.91 -18.06
CA LYS A 221 -16.31 -11.23 -17.12
C LYS A 221 -15.89 -9.78 -16.92
N LYS A 222 -16.86 -8.87 -16.99
CA LYS A 222 -16.72 -7.47 -16.60
C LYS A 222 -16.79 -7.32 -15.07
N PRO A 223 -16.34 -6.18 -14.48
CA PRO A 223 -16.49 -5.90 -13.05
C PRO A 223 -17.91 -6.11 -12.52
N ILE A 224 -18.94 -5.66 -13.25
CA ILE A 224 -20.34 -5.79 -12.84
C ILE A 224 -20.77 -7.24 -12.60
N HIS A 225 -20.19 -8.20 -13.33
CA HIS A 225 -20.52 -9.63 -13.18
C HIS A 225 -20.05 -10.24 -11.84
N TYR A 226 -19.23 -9.51 -11.08
CA TYR A 226 -18.76 -9.91 -9.74
C TYR A 226 -19.64 -9.39 -8.62
N THR A 227 -20.65 -8.55 -8.95
CA THR A 227 -21.61 -8.02 -8.00
C THR A 227 -22.92 -8.80 -8.03
N SER A 228 -23.64 -8.82 -6.91
CA SER A 228 -24.96 -9.44 -6.86
C SER A 228 -25.99 -8.49 -7.44
N LYS A 229 -26.85 -8.96 -8.34
CA LYS A 229 -27.89 -8.14 -8.96
C LYS A 229 -28.74 -7.40 -7.91
N GLY A 230 -28.91 -6.10 -8.08
CA GLY A 230 -29.63 -5.23 -7.15
C GLY A 230 -28.86 -4.83 -5.89
N SER A 231 -27.59 -5.27 -5.72
CA SER A 231 -26.75 -4.76 -4.62
C SER A 231 -26.30 -3.32 -4.88
N PRO A 232 -25.95 -2.54 -3.84
CA PRO A 232 -25.46 -1.17 -4.03
C PRO A 232 -24.30 -1.07 -5.02
N ALA A 233 -23.34 -1.99 -4.95
CA ALA A 233 -22.21 -2.05 -5.88
C ALA A 233 -22.65 -2.38 -7.32
N HIS A 234 -23.68 -3.21 -7.49
CA HIS A 234 -24.26 -3.50 -8.81
C HIS A 234 -24.94 -2.27 -9.40
N LEU A 235 -25.80 -1.63 -8.60
CA LEU A 235 -26.51 -0.42 -9.03
C LEU A 235 -25.56 0.73 -9.37
N CYS A 236 -24.48 0.88 -8.61
CA CYS A 236 -23.42 1.85 -8.88
C CYS A 236 -22.76 1.59 -10.25
N LEU A 237 -22.32 0.36 -10.53
CA LEU A 237 -21.72 -0.01 -11.82
C LEU A 237 -22.72 0.11 -12.98
N GLU A 238 -23.96 -0.33 -12.78
CA GLU A 238 -25.04 -0.20 -13.77
C GLU A 238 -25.35 1.27 -14.08
N PHE A 239 -25.33 2.14 -13.07
CA PHE A 239 -25.48 3.59 -13.25
C PHE A 239 -24.39 4.13 -14.17
N TYR A 240 -23.12 3.79 -13.90
CA TYR A 240 -22.00 4.26 -14.72
C TYR A 240 -21.97 3.64 -16.13
N GLU A 241 -22.43 2.40 -16.31
CA GLU A 241 -22.55 1.81 -17.64
C GLU A 241 -23.62 2.51 -18.50
N ASN A 242 -24.70 3.01 -17.87
CA ASN A 242 -25.84 3.63 -18.55
C ASN A 242 -25.76 5.16 -18.60
N THR A 243 -24.87 5.77 -17.83
CA THR A 243 -24.74 7.24 -17.75
C THR A 243 -23.44 7.69 -18.39
N PRO A 244 -23.47 8.49 -19.46
CA PRO A 244 -22.24 9.02 -20.04
C PRO A 244 -21.53 9.94 -19.06
N LEU A 245 -20.19 9.92 -19.10
CA LEU A 245 -19.36 10.81 -18.29
C LEU A 245 -19.72 12.28 -18.59
N SER A 246 -19.82 13.10 -17.55
CA SER A 246 -20.02 14.53 -17.69
C SER A 246 -18.80 15.20 -18.35
N LEU A 247 -19.00 16.35 -18.98
CA LEU A 247 -17.89 17.14 -19.55
C LEU A 247 -16.82 17.47 -18.51
N GLN A 248 -17.22 17.70 -17.26
CA GLN A 248 -16.29 17.94 -16.16
C GLN A 248 -15.40 16.71 -15.88
N GLN A 249 -15.99 15.51 -15.83
CA GLN A 249 -15.23 14.25 -15.65
C GLN A 249 -14.29 14.01 -16.82
N ILE A 250 -14.77 14.20 -18.06
CA ILE A 250 -13.95 14.06 -19.28
C ILE A 250 -12.77 15.04 -19.25
N SER A 251 -13.00 16.30 -18.87
CA SER A 251 -11.95 17.31 -18.78
C SER A 251 -10.90 16.94 -17.72
N ARG A 252 -11.32 16.46 -16.55
CA ARG A 252 -10.42 16.01 -15.50
C ARG A 252 -9.56 14.81 -15.96
N LEU A 253 -10.19 13.84 -16.62
CA LEU A 253 -9.47 12.69 -17.18
C LEU A 253 -8.48 13.10 -18.28
N ALA A 254 -8.85 14.05 -19.13
CA ALA A 254 -7.96 14.60 -20.15
C ALA A 254 -6.73 15.26 -19.53
N LEU A 255 -6.91 16.11 -18.53
CA LEU A 255 -5.79 16.72 -17.80
C LEU A 255 -4.87 15.67 -17.17
N ARG A 256 -5.41 14.65 -16.51
CA ARG A 256 -4.61 13.58 -15.91
C ARG A 256 -3.83 12.79 -16.96
N ARG A 257 -4.42 12.51 -18.11
CA ARG A 257 -3.72 11.84 -19.22
C ARG A 257 -2.58 12.69 -19.80
N THR A 258 -2.77 14.01 -19.83
CA THR A 258 -1.78 14.93 -20.39
C THR A 258 -0.61 15.17 -19.44
N PHE A 259 -0.88 15.38 -18.17
CA PHE A 259 0.13 15.78 -17.18
C PHE A 259 0.59 14.64 -16.26
N GLY A 260 -0.08 13.48 -16.29
CA GLY A 260 0.30 12.31 -15.48
C GLY A 260 0.45 12.65 -14.00
N THR A 261 1.59 12.31 -13.42
CA THR A 261 1.93 12.56 -12.01
C THR A 261 2.01 14.05 -11.66
N GLU A 262 2.28 14.91 -12.64
CA GLU A 262 2.39 16.36 -12.45
C GLU A 262 1.03 17.08 -12.38
N THR A 263 -0.08 16.37 -12.58
CA THR A 263 -1.42 17.00 -12.66
C THR A 263 -1.71 17.86 -11.43
N LEU A 264 -1.45 17.38 -10.23
CA LEU A 264 -1.72 18.12 -8.99
C LEU A 264 -0.83 19.36 -8.88
N ASN A 265 0.43 19.25 -9.26
CA ASN A 265 1.39 20.36 -9.25
C ASN A 265 0.97 21.45 -10.28
N VAL A 266 0.59 21.02 -11.48
CA VAL A 266 0.09 21.95 -12.52
C VAL A 266 -1.20 22.64 -12.06
N VAL A 267 -2.19 21.89 -11.59
CA VAL A 267 -3.47 22.43 -11.11
C VAL A 267 -3.27 23.41 -9.95
N SER A 268 -2.32 23.16 -9.05
CA SER A 268 -2.03 24.05 -7.91
C SER A 268 -1.48 25.42 -8.35
N LYS A 269 -0.75 25.46 -9.47
CA LYS A 269 -0.14 26.67 -10.04
C LYS A 269 -1.09 27.47 -10.92
N LEU A 270 -2.21 26.90 -11.35
CA LEU A 270 -3.21 27.60 -12.15
C LEU A 270 -4.05 28.53 -11.28
N ASP A 271 -4.30 29.74 -11.78
CA ASP A 271 -5.22 30.67 -11.13
C ASP A 271 -6.68 30.30 -11.44
N LEU A 272 -7.15 29.30 -10.72
CA LEU A 272 -8.50 28.74 -10.87
C LEU A 272 -9.31 28.95 -9.59
N PRO A 273 -10.64 29.15 -9.72
CA PRO A 273 -11.54 29.14 -8.58
C PRO A 273 -11.37 27.89 -7.71
N LYS A 274 -11.51 28.05 -6.39
CA LYS A 274 -11.32 26.94 -5.42
C LYS A 274 -12.15 25.69 -5.75
N CYS A 275 -13.40 25.88 -6.20
CA CYS A 275 -14.29 24.77 -6.59
C CYS A 275 -13.75 23.97 -7.79
N ILE A 276 -13.22 24.67 -8.82
CA ILE A 276 -12.64 24.01 -9.99
C ILE A 276 -11.33 23.32 -9.61
N ARG A 277 -10.48 23.99 -8.84
CA ARG A 277 -9.23 23.40 -8.35
C ARG A 277 -9.50 22.16 -7.50
N GLY A 278 -10.46 22.23 -6.56
CA GLY A 278 -10.90 21.10 -5.75
C GLY A 278 -11.42 19.93 -6.58
N PHE A 279 -12.22 20.23 -7.62
CA PHE A 279 -12.72 19.20 -8.54
C PHE A 279 -11.58 18.53 -9.33
N LEU A 280 -10.65 19.32 -9.85
CA LEU A 280 -9.51 18.79 -10.63
C LEU A 280 -8.53 17.98 -9.77
N SER A 281 -8.38 18.35 -8.47
CA SER A 281 -7.51 17.66 -7.50
C SER A 281 -8.21 16.49 -6.81
N TYR A 282 -9.47 16.20 -7.15
CA TYR A 282 -10.28 15.20 -6.48
C TYR A 282 -10.38 15.41 -4.95
N THR A 283 -10.39 16.65 -4.52
CA THR A 283 -10.85 16.98 -3.18
C THR A 283 -12.37 17.07 -3.23
N PRO A 284 -13.12 16.21 -2.53
CA PRO A 284 -14.57 16.25 -2.60
C PRO A 284 -15.05 17.65 -2.21
N PRO A 285 -16.05 18.22 -2.88
CA PRO A 285 -16.75 19.38 -2.34
C PRO A 285 -17.29 18.99 -0.96
N PRO A 286 -17.42 19.93 -0.02
CA PRO A 286 -18.08 19.66 1.25
C PRO A 286 -19.41 18.97 0.90
N VAL A 287 -19.62 17.82 1.51
CA VAL A 287 -20.68 16.86 1.19
C VAL A 287 -22.03 17.58 1.29
N PHE A 288 -22.58 17.98 0.15
CA PHE A 288 -24.02 18.10 0.03
C PHE A 288 -24.53 16.71 -0.30
N TYR A 289 -24.98 16.02 0.72
CA TYR A 289 -25.76 14.80 0.56
C TYR A 289 -26.94 15.11 -0.35
N ILE A 290 -26.87 14.68 -1.59
CA ILE A 290 -28.07 14.53 -2.39
C ILE A 290 -28.66 13.17 -1.99
N HIS A 291 -29.37 13.18 -0.86
CA HIS A 291 -30.42 12.20 -0.62
C HIS A 291 -31.55 12.59 -1.57
N HIS A 292 -31.59 12.01 -2.77
CA HIS A 292 -32.82 11.90 -3.55
C HIS A 292 -32.74 10.67 -4.44
N LEU A 293 -33.57 9.76 -4.07
CA LEU A 293 -34.32 8.70 -4.70
C LEU A 293 -34.07 7.33 -4.11
#